data_4a564fe659cc02629df91fc8509bfea5
#
_entry.id   4a564fe659cc02629df91fc8509bfea5
#
_cell.length_a   1.000
_cell.length_b   1.000
_cell.length_c   1.000
_cell.angle_alpha   90.00
_cell.angle_beta   90.00
_cell.angle_gamma   90.00
#
_symmetry.space_group_name_H-M   'P 1'
#
loop_
_entity.id
_entity.type
_entity.pdbx_description
1 polymer ?
#
loop_
_entity_poly.entity_id
_entity_poly.type
_entity_poly.pdbx_seq_one_letter_code
_entity_poly.pdbx_strand_id
1 'polypeptide(L)'
;GIPKKAIGRIGGGRTRPTGLLDVAVIQSLARKGVVDDRVAGYGHLIVDECHHLSAHSFEQVARAAKARFVVGLSATIARKDGHHPIIFMQCGPVRHRVDDRAQAKARPFEHLVLVQATSFQPGRIPDPDKRLEFQALYQDLVDDESRNRRIFDDVVESVNAGRSPLVLTERNDHLDRLEQGLAGSVRHLVVLRAGLGKKQRQAVADRLEAIPRDESRVILATGKYVGEGFDDPRLDTLFLTLPV
;
A
#
# COMPACT_ATOMS: atom_id res chain seq x y z
N GLY A 1 9.63 -8.00 22.93
CA GLY A 1 9.46 -8.39 21.52
C GLY A 1 10.34 -9.58 21.16
N ILE A 2 10.03 -10.28 20.06
CA ILE A 2 10.83 -11.44 19.60
C ILE A 2 12.13 -10.91 18.99
N PRO A 3 13.31 -11.42 19.40
CA PRO A 3 14.59 -10.97 18.84
C PRO A 3 14.66 -11.26 17.33
N LYS A 4 15.20 -10.32 16.53
CA LYS A 4 15.33 -10.48 15.06
C LYS A 4 16.04 -11.78 14.65
N LYS A 5 17.00 -12.26 15.46
CA LYS A 5 17.73 -13.53 15.21
C LYS A 5 16.88 -14.79 15.34
N ALA A 6 15.76 -14.72 16.06
CA ALA A 6 14.82 -15.83 16.24
C ALA A 6 13.77 -15.90 15.11
N ILE A 7 13.75 -14.92 14.21
CA ILE A 7 12.83 -14.86 13.07
C ILE A 7 13.59 -15.29 11.82
N GLY A 8 13.19 -16.42 11.24
CA GLY A 8 13.72 -16.88 9.98
C GLY A 8 13.02 -16.27 8.78
N ARG A 9 13.57 -16.47 7.61
CA ARG A 9 13.04 -15.94 6.35
C ARG A 9 13.17 -16.96 5.22
N ILE A 10 12.07 -17.11 4.46
CA ILE A 10 12.02 -17.97 3.27
C ILE A 10 11.48 -17.12 2.10
N GLY A 11 12.33 -16.77 1.16
CA GLY A 11 11.97 -15.99 -0.03
C GLY A 11 12.70 -14.66 -0.15
N GLY A 12 12.39 -13.92 -1.23
CA GLY A 12 13.04 -12.64 -1.53
C GLY A 12 14.55 -12.77 -1.76
N GLY A 13 15.02 -13.90 -2.35
CA GLY A 13 16.44 -14.16 -2.63
C GLY A 13 17.26 -14.64 -1.40
N ARG A 14 16.62 -14.84 -0.25
CA ARG A 14 17.27 -15.36 0.96
C ARG A 14 16.39 -16.43 1.60
N THR A 15 17.02 -17.54 2.00
CA THR A 15 16.38 -18.62 2.72
C THR A 15 17.22 -18.96 3.93
N ARG A 16 16.76 -18.57 5.11
CA ARG A 16 17.39 -18.85 6.42
C ARG A 16 16.26 -19.17 7.42
N PRO A 17 15.67 -20.37 7.36
CA PRO A 17 14.65 -20.76 8.31
C PRO A 17 15.28 -21.04 9.67
N THR A 18 14.51 -20.77 10.73
CA THR A 18 14.86 -21.13 12.10
C THR A 18 14.11 -22.38 12.57
N GLY A 19 13.00 -22.71 11.90
CA GLY A 19 12.10 -23.78 12.32
C GLY A 19 11.18 -23.44 13.49
N LEU A 20 11.30 -22.22 14.05
CA LEU A 20 10.47 -21.74 15.17
C LEU A 20 9.44 -20.73 14.71
N LEU A 21 9.91 -19.59 14.19
CA LEU A 21 9.06 -18.54 13.62
C LEU A 21 9.72 -18.10 12.31
N ASP A 22 9.10 -18.43 11.21
CA ASP A 22 9.63 -18.12 9.89
C ASP A 22 8.61 -17.33 9.09
N VAL A 23 9.05 -16.20 8.51
CA VAL A 23 8.27 -15.41 7.56
C VAL A 23 8.60 -15.89 6.15
N ALA A 24 7.58 -16.28 5.42
CA ALA A 24 7.75 -16.84 4.08
C ALA A 24 6.90 -16.09 3.04
N VAL A 25 7.46 -15.95 1.84
CA VAL A 25 6.68 -15.56 0.66
C VAL A 25 6.09 -16.83 0.05
N ILE A 26 4.77 -16.88 -0.11
CA ILE A 26 4.07 -18.12 -0.51
C ILE A 26 4.58 -18.70 -1.83
N GLN A 27 4.94 -17.85 -2.81
CA GLN A 27 5.53 -18.28 -4.08
C GLN A 27 6.91 -18.93 -3.92
N SER A 28 7.54 -18.75 -2.76
CA SER A 28 8.81 -19.40 -2.43
C SER A 28 8.62 -20.76 -1.76
N LEU A 29 7.42 -21.02 -1.22
CA LEU A 29 7.06 -22.29 -0.61
C LEU A 29 6.48 -23.29 -1.62
N ALA A 30 5.91 -22.82 -2.75
CA ALA A 30 5.38 -23.66 -3.81
C ALA A 30 5.99 -23.26 -5.15
N ARG A 31 6.74 -24.16 -5.79
CA ARG A 31 7.35 -23.95 -7.10
C ARG A 31 7.03 -25.14 -8.02
N LYS A 32 6.47 -24.87 -9.19
CA LYS A 32 6.17 -25.89 -10.21
C LYS A 32 5.37 -27.08 -9.66
N GLY A 33 4.43 -26.82 -8.77
CA GLY A 33 3.58 -27.86 -8.17
C GLY A 33 4.24 -28.64 -7.02
N VAL A 34 5.49 -28.30 -6.62
CA VAL A 34 6.18 -28.91 -5.49
C VAL A 34 6.16 -27.93 -4.31
N VAL A 35 5.68 -28.39 -3.16
CA VAL A 35 5.69 -27.62 -1.91
C VAL A 35 6.93 -27.98 -1.11
N ASP A 36 7.51 -26.98 -0.47
CA ASP A 36 8.66 -27.14 0.42
C ASP A 36 8.30 -27.99 1.65
N ASP A 37 8.96 -29.11 1.86
CA ASP A 37 8.67 -30.08 2.93
C ASP A 37 8.74 -29.48 4.32
N ARG A 38 9.48 -28.38 4.50
CA ARG A 38 9.57 -27.66 5.79
C ARG A 38 8.22 -27.17 6.29
N VAL A 39 7.29 -26.90 5.38
CA VAL A 39 5.93 -26.44 5.71
C VAL A 39 5.21 -27.43 6.64
N ALA A 40 5.46 -28.71 6.49
CA ALA A 40 4.87 -29.77 7.31
C ALA A 40 5.33 -29.76 8.79
N GLY A 41 6.44 -29.08 9.09
CA GLY A 41 7.00 -29.03 10.44
C GLY A 41 6.38 -27.96 11.36
N TYR A 42 5.54 -27.04 10.83
CA TYR A 42 4.97 -25.95 11.62
C TYR A 42 3.61 -26.32 12.20
N GLY A 43 3.42 -26.07 13.50
CA GLY A 43 2.16 -26.28 14.20
C GLY A 43 1.15 -25.14 14.01
N HIS A 44 1.59 -23.96 13.58
CA HIS A 44 0.77 -22.79 13.28
C HIS A 44 1.08 -22.27 11.89
N LEU A 45 0.04 -21.88 11.15
CA LEU A 45 0.13 -21.18 9.87
C LEU A 45 -0.66 -19.88 10.01
N ILE A 46 0.03 -18.75 9.85
CA ILE A 46 -0.59 -17.42 9.83
C ILE A 46 -0.44 -16.87 8.40
N VAL A 47 -1.54 -16.50 7.80
CA VAL A 47 -1.61 -16.01 6.43
C VAL A 47 -2.05 -14.55 6.47
N ASP A 48 -1.13 -13.65 6.19
CA ASP A 48 -1.41 -12.24 6.07
C ASP A 48 -1.99 -11.93 4.69
N GLU A 49 -2.86 -10.92 4.62
CA GLU A 49 -3.60 -10.53 3.40
C GLU A 49 -4.23 -11.74 2.67
N CYS A 50 -4.90 -12.59 3.43
CA CYS A 50 -5.41 -13.86 2.94
C CYS A 50 -6.42 -13.71 1.78
N HIS A 51 -6.95 -12.51 1.53
CA HIS A 51 -7.80 -12.21 0.38
C HIS A 51 -7.04 -12.16 -0.97
N HIS A 52 -5.72 -11.95 -0.95
CA HIS A 52 -4.89 -11.95 -2.16
C HIS A 52 -4.37 -13.33 -2.58
N LEU A 53 -4.65 -14.36 -1.82
CA LEU A 53 -4.15 -15.68 -2.12
C LEU A 53 -4.68 -16.17 -3.47
N SER A 54 -3.75 -16.46 -4.39
CA SER A 54 -4.10 -17.26 -5.56
C SER A 54 -4.50 -18.65 -5.04
N ALA A 55 -5.74 -19.05 -5.29
CA ALA A 55 -6.33 -20.24 -4.72
C ALA A 55 -5.43 -21.49 -4.84
N HIS A 56 -4.76 -21.68 -5.99
CA HIS A 56 -4.00 -22.88 -6.27
C HIS A 56 -2.70 -23.01 -5.44
N SER A 57 -1.83 -21.99 -5.41
CA SER A 57 -0.56 -22.06 -4.67
C SER A 57 -0.78 -22.14 -3.17
N PHE A 58 -1.79 -21.41 -2.66
CA PHE A 58 -2.11 -21.45 -1.23
C PHE A 58 -2.71 -22.79 -0.84
N GLU A 59 -3.62 -23.34 -1.63
CA GLU A 59 -4.20 -24.64 -1.37
C GLU A 59 -3.14 -25.73 -1.27
N GLN A 60 -2.15 -25.73 -2.17
CA GLN A 60 -1.04 -26.65 -2.12
C GLN A 60 -0.22 -26.51 -0.82
N VAL A 61 0.12 -25.29 -0.41
CA VAL A 61 0.87 -25.02 0.81
C VAL A 61 0.02 -25.40 2.04
N ALA A 62 -1.27 -25.03 2.07
CA ALA A 62 -2.15 -25.33 3.19
C ALA A 62 -2.38 -26.84 3.37
N ARG A 63 -2.50 -27.60 2.26
CA ARG A 63 -2.60 -29.07 2.30
C ARG A 63 -1.31 -29.74 2.78
N ALA A 64 -0.13 -29.20 2.42
CA ALA A 64 1.14 -29.72 2.87
C ALA A 64 1.44 -29.35 4.32
N ALA A 65 0.89 -28.24 4.82
CA ALA A 65 1.04 -27.82 6.19
C ALA A 65 0.25 -28.76 7.12
N LYS A 66 0.95 -29.41 8.06
CA LYS A 66 0.33 -30.19 9.13
C LYS A 66 -0.04 -29.31 10.34
N ALA A 67 -0.25 -28.03 10.10
CA ALA A 67 -0.53 -27.06 11.14
C ALA A 67 -1.87 -27.35 11.83
N ARG A 68 -1.81 -27.45 13.16
CA ARG A 68 -3.04 -27.60 13.98
C ARG A 68 -3.89 -26.34 13.98
N PHE A 69 -3.25 -25.18 13.83
CA PHE A 69 -3.91 -23.88 13.84
C PHE A 69 -3.59 -23.12 12.56
N VAL A 70 -4.64 -22.69 11.88
CA VAL A 70 -4.54 -21.84 10.68
C VAL A 70 -5.31 -20.55 10.94
N VAL A 71 -4.66 -19.42 10.72
CA VAL A 71 -5.22 -18.08 10.94
C VAL A 71 -5.03 -17.27 9.66
N GLY A 72 -6.12 -16.79 9.08
CA GLY A 72 -6.12 -15.79 8.02
C GLY A 72 -6.34 -14.39 8.58
N LEU A 73 -5.52 -13.44 8.18
CA LEU A 73 -5.66 -12.02 8.48
C LEU A 73 -6.00 -11.28 7.18
N SER A 74 -6.96 -10.36 7.23
CA SER A 74 -7.33 -9.54 6.08
C SER A 74 -8.10 -8.30 6.52
N ALA A 75 -7.84 -7.18 5.89
CA ALA A 75 -8.64 -5.97 6.03
C ALA A 75 -9.98 -6.11 5.28
N THR A 76 -10.00 -6.85 4.16
CA THR A 76 -11.19 -7.06 3.32
C THR A 76 -11.36 -8.55 3.02
N ILE A 77 -12.54 -9.10 3.30
CA ILE A 77 -12.82 -10.52 3.05
C ILE A 77 -13.43 -10.71 1.66
N ALA A 78 -14.18 -9.69 1.18
CA ALA A 78 -14.84 -9.75 -0.11
C ALA A 78 -13.84 -9.63 -1.27
N ARG A 79 -13.74 -10.68 -2.09
CA ARG A 79 -12.95 -10.66 -3.32
C ARG A 79 -13.82 -10.22 -4.50
N LYS A 80 -13.27 -9.38 -5.38
CA LYS A 80 -13.95 -8.93 -6.60
C LYS A 80 -14.28 -10.08 -7.58
N ASP A 81 -13.49 -11.17 -7.50
CA ASP A 81 -13.66 -12.37 -8.36
C ASP A 81 -14.61 -13.43 -7.78
N GLY A 82 -15.23 -13.17 -6.63
CA GLY A 82 -16.19 -14.12 -6.01
C GLY A 82 -15.55 -15.34 -5.34
N HIS A 83 -14.21 -15.50 -5.35
CA HIS A 83 -13.53 -16.67 -4.79
C HIS A 83 -13.30 -16.60 -3.27
N HIS A 84 -14.00 -15.71 -2.54
CA HIS A 84 -13.92 -15.64 -1.08
C HIS A 84 -14.29 -16.96 -0.33
N PRO A 85 -15.15 -17.87 -0.85
CA PRO A 85 -15.41 -19.13 -0.16
C PRO A 85 -14.14 -19.97 0.06
N ILE A 86 -13.15 -19.90 -0.84
CA ILE A 86 -11.88 -20.63 -0.72
C ILE A 86 -11.12 -20.19 0.53
N ILE A 87 -11.16 -18.93 0.89
CA ILE A 87 -10.52 -18.40 2.10
C ILE A 87 -11.13 -19.05 3.33
N PHE A 88 -12.47 -19.18 3.37
CA PHE A 88 -13.17 -19.84 4.48
C PHE A 88 -12.89 -21.34 4.56
N MET A 89 -12.74 -22.00 3.41
CA MET A 89 -12.38 -23.43 3.38
C MET A 89 -10.98 -23.69 3.97
N GLN A 90 -10.04 -22.76 3.77
CA GLN A 90 -8.64 -22.92 4.19
C GLN A 90 -8.36 -22.33 5.57
N CYS A 91 -8.89 -21.16 5.88
CA CYS A 91 -8.63 -20.43 7.12
C CYS A 91 -9.77 -20.57 8.15
N GLY A 92 -10.89 -21.17 7.78
CA GLY A 92 -12.08 -21.27 8.61
C GLY A 92 -12.93 -19.99 8.60
N PRO A 93 -14.03 -19.98 9.37
CA PRO A 93 -14.95 -18.84 9.41
C PRO A 93 -14.33 -17.64 10.13
N VAL A 94 -14.90 -16.46 9.89
CA VAL A 94 -14.51 -15.23 10.59
C VAL A 94 -14.71 -15.42 12.10
N ARG A 95 -13.62 -15.37 12.86
CA ARG A 95 -13.61 -15.53 14.32
C ARG A 95 -13.62 -14.20 15.06
N HIS A 96 -13.03 -13.18 14.44
CA HIS A 96 -12.93 -11.84 15.00
C HIS A 96 -13.06 -10.82 13.88
N ARG A 97 -13.78 -9.73 14.16
CA ARG A 97 -13.88 -8.56 13.28
C ARG A 97 -13.61 -7.32 14.11
N VAL A 98 -12.68 -6.53 13.66
CA VAL A 98 -12.43 -5.21 14.25
C VAL A 98 -13.56 -4.28 13.81
N ASP A 99 -14.23 -3.61 14.74
CA ASP A 99 -15.19 -2.58 14.44
C ASP A 99 -14.45 -1.27 14.14
N ASP A 100 -14.44 -0.88 12.87
CA ASP A 100 -13.77 0.34 12.39
C ASP A 100 -14.26 1.59 13.10
N ARG A 101 -15.55 1.66 13.46
CA ARG A 101 -16.14 2.81 14.19
C ARG A 101 -15.65 2.85 15.64
N ALA A 102 -15.61 1.70 16.31
CA ALA A 102 -15.10 1.63 17.67
C ALA A 102 -13.59 1.95 17.70
N GLN A 103 -12.84 1.44 16.72
CA GLN A 103 -11.42 1.72 16.59
C GLN A 103 -11.15 3.20 16.27
N ALA A 104 -11.94 3.81 15.38
CA ALA A 104 -11.81 5.23 15.06
C ALA A 104 -12.06 6.11 16.30
N LYS A 105 -13.05 5.77 17.15
CA LYS A 105 -13.31 6.47 18.41
C LYS A 105 -12.20 6.31 19.45
N ALA A 106 -11.50 5.19 19.43
CA ALA A 106 -10.40 4.91 20.36
C ALA A 106 -9.06 5.55 19.94
N ARG A 107 -8.96 6.07 18.72
CA ARG A 107 -7.76 6.75 18.24
C ARG A 107 -7.63 8.14 18.84
N PRO A 108 -6.40 8.59 19.19
CA PRO A 108 -6.17 9.89 19.79
C PRO A 108 -6.23 11.07 18.80
N PHE A 109 -6.78 10.87 17.61
CA PHE A 109 -6.86 11.88 16.55
C PHE A 109 -8.18 11.78 15.78
N GLU A 110 -8.64 12.92 15.29
CA GLU A 110 -9.83 13.01 14.44
C GLU A 110 -9.44 12.90 12.96
N HIS A 111 -10.32 12.25 12.18
CA HIS A 111 -10.20 12.23 10.72
C HIS A 111 -11.08 13.35 10.15
N LEU A 112 -10.45 14.25 9.42
CA LEU A 112 -11.13 15.32 8.71
C LEU A 112 -11.01 15.11 7.21
N VAL A 113 -12.12 15.09 6.50
CA VAL A 113 -12.16 15.04 5.03
C VAL A 113 -12.51 16.42 4.51
N LEU A 114 -11.59 17.04 3.79
CA LEU A 114 -11.77 18.34 3.14
C LEU A 114 -11.94 18.12 1.63
N VAL A 115 -13.15 18.38 1.13
CA VAL A 115 -13.42 18.34 -0.31
C VAL A 115 -13.14 19.72 -0.89
N GLN A 116 -12.12 19.81 -1.73
CA GLN A 116 -11.73 21.05 -2.41
C GLN A 116 -12.40 21.13 -3.79
N ALA A 117 -13.29 22.09 -3.96
CA ALA A 117 -13.86 22.38 -5.26
C ALA A 117 -12.81 23.00 -6.20
N THR A 118 -12.81 22.59 -7.44
CA THR A 118 -11.97 23.16 -8.50
C THR A 118 -12.83 23.75 -9.61
N SER A 119 -12.27 24.66 -10.41
CA SER A 119 -12.93 25.22 -11.60
C SER A 119 -12.87 24.31 -12.82
N PHE A 120 -12.28 23.11 -12.68
CA PHE A 120 -12.17 22.15 -13.78
C PHE A 120 -13.55 21.79 -14.32
N GLN A 121 -13.71 21.90 -15.62
CA GLN A 121 -14.89 21.44 -16.35
C GLN A 121 -14.44 20.50 -17.45
N PRO A 122 -14.88 19.24 -17.44
CA PRO A 122 -14.56 18.32 -18.51
C PRO A 122 -15.20 18.81 -19.81
N GLY A 123 -14.44 18.83 -20.88
CA GLY A 123 -14.96 19.16 -22.23
C GLY A 123 -16.06 18.20 -22.70
N ARG A 124 -16.07 16.99 -22.14
CA ARG A 124 -17.07 15.95 -22.39
C ARG A 124 -17.21 15.06 -21.15
N ILE A 125 -18.44 14.66 -20.84
CA ILE A 125 -18.68 13.61 -19.84
C ILE A 125 -18.30 12.27 -20.47
N PRO A 126 -17.34 11.51 -19.91
CA PRO A 126 -16.94 10.24 -20.50
C PRO A 126 -18.04 9.18 -20.37
N ASP A 127 -18.18 8.39 -21.40
CA ASP A 127 -19.04 7.20 -21.38
C ASP A 127 -18.40 6.15 -20.45
N PRO A 128 -19.14 5.63 -19.43
CA PRO A 128 -18.62 4.68 -18.46
C PRO A 128 -18.00 3.42 -19.09
N ASP A 129 -18.48 3.02 -20.25
CA ASP A 129 -18.00 1.81 -20.94
C ASP A 129 -16.80 2.07 -21.87
N LYS A 130 -16.38 3.33 -22.02
CA LYS A 130 -15.29 3.72 -22.91
C LYS A 130 -14.02 4.14 -22.20
N ARG A 131 -13.14 3.20 -21.97
CA ARG A 131 -11.85 3.41 -21.28
C ARG A 131 -11.02 4.56 -21.87
N LEU A 132 -11.05 4.78 -23.18
CA LEU A 132 -10.29 5.86 -23.84
C LEU A 132 -10.81 7.24 -23.46
N GLU A 133 -12.11 7.41 -23.27
CA GLU A 133 -12.69 8.69 -22.86
C GLU A 133 -12.28 9.06 -21.41
N PHE A 134 -12.19 8.04 -20.52
CA PHE A 134 -11.63 8.24 -19.19
C PHE A 134 -10.15 8.63 -19.22
N GLN A 135 -9.36 8.02 -20.11
CA GLN A 135 -7.94 8.40 -20.22
C GLN A 135 -7.77 9.84 -20.68
N ALA A 136 -8.61 10.33 -21.61
CA ALA A 136 -8.62 11.72 -22.03
C ALA A 136 -9.01 12.65 -20.86
N LEU A 137 -10.06 12.32 -20.11
CA LEU A 137 -10.45 13.08 -18.91
C LEU A 137 -9.31 13.15 -17.88
N TYR A 138 -8.62 12.04 -17.64
CA TYR A 138 -7.47 12.06 -16.73
C TYR A 138 -6.34 12.95 -17.26
N GLN A 139 -6.14 13.00 -18.58
CA GLN A 139 -5.15 13.89 -19.18
C GLN A 139 -5.54 15.35 -18.99
N ASP A 140 -6.80 15.69 -19.24
CA ASP A 140 -7.33 17.05 -19.01
C ASP A 140 -7.14 17.49 -17.55
N LEU A 141 -7.39 16.58 -16.59
CA LEU A 141 -7.16 16.84 -15.16
C LEU A 141 -5.68 17.07 -14.83
N VAL A 142 -4.78 16.33 -15.47
CA VAL A 142 -3.32 16.49 -15.31
C VAL A 142 -2.85 17.83 -15.87
N ASP A 143 -3.45 18.28 -16.99
CA ASP A 143 -3.04 19.47 -17.69
C ASP A 143 -3.68 20.76 -17.17
N ASP A 144 -4.71 20.66 -16.31
CA ASP A 144 -5.35 21.83 -15.70
C ASP A 144 -4.43 22.58 -14.73
N GLU A 145 -3.89 23.70 -15.20
CA GLU A 145 -2.95 24.51 -14.42
C GLU A 145 -3.57 25.14 -13.17
N SER A 146 -4.83 25.55 -13.25
CA SER A 146 -5.53 26.16 -12.11
C SER A 146 -5.68 25.17 -10.97
N ARG A 147 -6.07 23.94 -11.31
CA ARG A 147 -6.19 22.84 -10.38
C ARG A 147 -4.82 22.44 -9.77
N ASN A 148 -3.79 22.34 -10.59
CA ASN A 148 -2.45 22.01 -10.13
C ASN A 148 -1.88 23.10 -9.22
N ARG A 149 -2.08 24.37 -9.54
CA ARG A 149 -1.68 25.48 -8.66
C ARG A 149 -2.34 25.38 -7.30
N ARG A 150 -3.65 25.10 -7.26
CA ARG A 150 -4.34 24.89 -6.01
C ARG A 150 -3.76 23.74 -5.19
N ILE A 151 -3.45 22.61 -5.83
CA ILE A 151 -2.79 21.48 -5.16
C ILE A 151 -1.44 21.92 -4.56
N PHE A 152 -0.65 22.70 -5.31
CA PHE A 152 0.63 23.20 -4.81
C PHE A 152 0.45 24.10 -3.59
N ASP A 153 -0.48 25.04 -3.64
CA ASP A 153 -0.75 25.99 -2.56
C ASP A 153 -1.22 25.24 -1.30
N ASP A 154 -2.17 24.32 -1.44
CA ASP A 154 -2.70 23.52 -0.33
C ASP A 154 -1.62 22.60 0.30
N VAL A 155 -0.72 22.01 -0.52
CA VAL A 155 0.40 21.19 -0.01
C VAL A 155 1.43 22.05 0.73
N VAL A 156 1.80 23.21 0.18
CA VAL A 156 2.75 24.13 0.82
C VAL A 156 2.16 24.67 2.12
N GLU A 157 0.89 25.05 2.15
CA GLU A 157 0.20 25.48 3.37
C GLU A 157 0.23 24.38 4.43
N SER A 158 -0.06 23.14 4.05
CA SER A 158 0.01 21.98 4.94
C SER A 158 1.40 21.82 5.58
N VAL A 159 2.47 21.92 4.77
CA VAL A 159 3.86 21.86 5.27
C VAL A 159 4.18 23.01 6.20
N ASN A 160 3.75 24.24 5.87
CA ASN A 160 3.95 25.41 6.72
C ASN A 160 3.21 25.31 8.05
N ALA A 161 2.10 24.57 8.08
CA ALA A 161 1.39 24.19 9.31
C ALA A 161 2.07 23.06 10.11
N GLY A 162 3.25 22.62 9.70
CA GLY A 162 4.03 21.57 10.37
C GLY A 162 3.61 20.14 10.06
N ARG A 163 2.76 19.93 9.03
CA ARG A 163 2.27 18.62 8.64
C ARG A 163 3.21 17.91 7.67
N SER A 164 3.06 16.60 7.58
CA SER A 164 3.83 15.74 6.68
C SER A 164 2.89 15.06 5.68
N PRO A 165 2.57 15.72 4.55
CA PRO A 165 1.60 15.21 3.59
C PRO A 165 2.15 14.10 2.69
N LEU A 166 1.26 13.14 2.39
CA LEU A 166 1.35 12.20 1.29
C LEU A 166 0.46 12.70 0.15
N VAL A 167 1.03 12.93 -1.01
CA VAL A 167 0.32 13.37 -2.22
C VAL A 167 0.27 12.20 -3.20
N LEU A 168 -0.93 11.68 -3.44
CA LEU A 168 -1.16 10.54 -4.33
C LEU A 168 -1.70 10.98 -5.68
N THR A 169 -1.15 10.39 -6.71
CA THR A 169 -1.64 10.46 -8.09
C THR A 169 -1.59 9.09 -8.74
N GLU A 170 -2.41 8.86 -9.77
CA GLU A 170 -2.40 7.60 -10.54
C GLU A 170 -1.50 7.66 -11.78
N ARG A 171 -0.94 8.84 -12.12
CA ARG A 171 -0.22 9.06 -13.36
C ARG A 171 1.19 9.58 -13.13
N ASN A 172 2.16 9.05 -13.89
CA ASN A 172 3.56 9.47 -13.79
C ASN A 172 3.79 10.88 -14.33
N ASP A 173 3.10 11.28 -15.41
CA ASP A 173 3.17 12.63 -15.97
C ASP A 173 2.65 13.68 -14.98
N HIS A 174 1.58 13.37 -14.24
CA HIS A 174 1.13 14.23 -13.16
C HIS A 174 2.11 14.26 -11.98
N LEU A 175 2.70 13.12 -11.64
CA LEU A 175 3.73 13.06 -10.60
C LEU A 175 4.94 13.95 -10.95
N ASP A 176 5.37 13.95 -12.22
CA ASP A 176 6.46 14.81 -12.72
C ASP A 176 6.10 16.29 -12.58
N ARG A 177 4.88 16.65 -12.95
CA ARG A 177 4.38 18.02 -12.83
C ARG A 177 4.29 18.48 -11.38
N LEU A 178 3.79 17.62 -10.48
CA LEU A 178 3.74 17.90 -9.04
C LEU A 178 5.14 18.04 -8.44
N GLU A 179 6.09 17.20 -8.84
CA GLU A 179 7.49 17.30 -8.42
C GLU A 179 8.10 18.64 -8.83
N GLN A 180 7.92 19.04 -10.10
CA GLN A 180 8.43 20.31 -10.61
C GLN A 180 7.81 21.52 -9.91
N GLY A 181 6.49 21.50 -9.69
CA GLY A 181 5.77 22.60 -9.05
C GLY A 181 6.11 22.78 -7.56
N LEU A 182 6.42 21.70 -6.85
CA LEU A 182 6.80 21.73 -5.44
C LEU A 182 8.30 21.85 -5.21
N ALA A 183 9.12 21.69 -6.27
CA ALA A 183 10.57 21.84 -6.18
C ALA A 183 10.95 23.26 -5.73
N GLY A 184 11.75 23.35 -4.66
CA GLY A 184 12.18 24.61 -4.06
C GLY A 184 11.15 25.28 -3.14
N SER A 185 9.87 24.86 -3.16
CA SER A 185 8.83 25.39 -2.25
C SER A 185 8.76 24.61 -0.94
N VAL A 186 9.26 23.38 -0.91
CA VAL A 186 9.29 22.52 0.28
C VAL A 186 10.72 22.02 0.52
N ARG A 187 11.12 21.96 1.78
CA ARG A 187 12.49 21.56 2.15
C ARG A 187 12.79 20.09 1.86
N HIS A 188 11.86 19.22 2.19
CA HIS A 188 12.00 17.78 2.03
C HIS A 188 10.90 17.24 1.11
N LEU A 189 11.24 17.09 -0.15
CA LEU A 189 10.39 16.47 -1.17
C LEU A 189 10.96 15.10 -1.54
N VAL A 190 10.19 14.04 -1.32
CA VAL A 190 10.57 12.66 -1.64
C VAL A 190 9.58 12.08 -2.64
N VAL A 191 10.08 11.56 -3.76
CA VAL A 191 9.23 11.02 -4.83
C VAL A 191 9.36 9.50 -4.88
N LEU A 192 8.22 8.82 -4.81
CA LEU A 192 8.09 7.37 -4.83
C LEU A 192 7.45 6.94 -6.13
N ARG A 193 8.24 6.31 -7.01
CA ARG A 193 7.79 5.85 -8.32
C ARG A 193 7.71 4.34 -8.39
N ALA A 194 6.70 3.81 -9.08
CA ALA A 194 6.66 2.40 -9.40
C ALA A 194 7.83 2.02 -10.32
N GLY A 195 8.31 0.77 -10.21
CA GLY A 195 9.39 0.27 -11.08
C GLY A 195 10.83 0.57 -10.61
N LEU A 196 11.01 1.23 -9.46
CA LEU A 196 12.34 1.45 -8.89
C LEU A 196 13.07 0.14 -8.61
N GLY A 197 14.32 0.04 -9.04
CA GLY A 197 15.21 -1.07 -8.69
C GLY A 197 15.54 -1.10 -7.20
N LYS A 198 16.11 -2.23 -6.75
CA LYS A 198 16.41 -2.44 -5.31
C LYS A 198 17.32 -1.36 -4.72
N LYS A 199 18.35 -0.93 -5.47
CA LYS A 199 19.28 0.13 -5.03
C LYS A 199 18.57 1.48 -4.88
N GLN A 200 17.70 1.82 -5.83
CA GLN A 200 16.94 3.07 -5.81
C GLN A 200 15.93 3.08 -4.65
N ARG A 201 15.23 1.97 -4.41
CA ARG A 201 14.33 1.86 -3.24
C ARG A 201 15.08 2.00 -1.92
N GLN A 202 16.29 1.43 -1.82
CA GLN A 202 17.11 1.61 -0.62
C GLN A 202 17.53 3.07 -0.45
N ALA A 203 17.99 3.74 -1.51
CA ALA A 203 18.36 5.15 -1.45
C ALA A 203 17.20 6.06 -1.02
N VAL A 204 15.97 5.76 -1.49
CA VAL A 204 14.77 6.48 -1.04
C VAL A 204 14.48 6.23 0.43
N ALA A 205 14.59 4.99 0.90
CA ALA A 205 14.40 4.66 2.31
C ALA A 205 15.44 5.36 3.20
N ASP A 206 16.71 5.33 2.80
CA ASP A 206 17.80 6.01 3.50
C ASP A 206 17.57 7.53 3.55
N ARG A 207 17.07 8.12 2.45
CA ARG A 207 16.71 9.55 2.40
C ARG A 207 15.56 9.89 3.35
N LEU A 208 14.51 9.06 3.39
CA LEU A 208 13.37 9.23 4.30
C LEU A 208 13.81 9.12 5.77
N GLU A 209 14.72 8.19 6.07
CA GLU A 209 15.26 7.99 7.42
C GLU A 209 16.18 9.14 7.87
N ALA A 210 16.89 9.74 6.91
CA ALA A 210 17.80 10.87 7.18
C ALA A 210 17.07 12.18 7.51
N ILE A 211 15.80 12.32 7.17
CA ILE A 211 15.01 13.52 7.51
C ILE A 211 14.72 13.52 9.02
N PRO A 212 15.11 14.60 9.76
CA PRO A 212 14.83 14.73 11.18
C PRO A 212 13.35 14.51 11.51
N ARG A 213 13.07 13.96 12.69
CA ARG A 213 11.69 13.60 13.07
C ARG A 213 10.78 14.80 13.30
N ASP A 214 11.35 15.91 13.65
CA ASP A 214 10.72 17.21 13.92
C ASP A 214 10.58 18.08 12.65
N GLU A 215 11.09 17.63 11.51
CA GLU A 215 10.95 18.33 10.24
C GLU A 215 9.84 17.74 9.38
N SER A 216 8.99 18.62 8.83
CA SER A 216 7.94 18.28 7.87
C SER A 216 8.54 17.81 6.55
N ARG A 217 7.84 16.92 5.87
CA ARG A 217 8.24 16.42 4.55
C ARG A 217 7.02 16.17 3.67
N VAL A 218 7.23 16.27 2.38
CA VAL A 218 6.23 15.88 1.37
C VAL A 218 6.65 14.58 0.71
N ILE A 219 5.76 13.62 0.66
CA ILE A 219 5.93 12.41 -0.13
C ILE A 219 4.98 12.48 -1.32
N LEU A 220 5.53 12.50 -2.53
CA LEU A 220 4.78 12.33 -3.77
C LEU A 220 4.84 10.87 -4.19
N ALA A 221 3.70 10.26 -4.49
CA ALA A 221 3.69 8.86 -4.88
C ALA A 221 2.61 8.54 -5.91
N THR A 222 2.84 7.48 -6.70
CA THR A 222 1.75 6.83 -7.44
C THR A 222 1.08 5.80 -6.55
N GLY A 223 -0.25 5.60 -6.69
CA GLY A 223 -1.02 4.64 -5.92
C GLY A 223 -0.44 3.23 -5.96
N LYS A 224 0.13 2.82 -7.09
CA LYS A 224 0.82 1.52 -7.23
C LYS A 224 2.07 1.35 -6.35
N TYR A 225 2.72 2.44 -5.96
CA TYR A 225 3.89 2.37 -5.08
C TYR A 225 3.50 2.33 -3.60
N VAL A 226 2.51 3.13 -3.23
CA VAL A 226 2.01 3.28 -1.84
C VAL A 226 0.98 2.21 -1.50
N GLY A 227 0.90 1.15 -2.28
CA GLY A 227 0.04 0.02 -2.00
C GLY A 227 0.38 -0.66 -0.67
N GLU A 228 -0.05 -1.87 -0.52
CA GLU A 228 0.19 -2.68 0.67
C GLU A 228 1.66 -2.68 1.13
N GLY A 229 1.88 -2.41 2.40
CA GLY A 229 3.20 -2.44 3.02
C GLY A 229 3.97 -1.11 3.05
N PHE A 230 3.40 0.00 2.58
CA PHE A 230 3.95 1.32 2.86
C PHE A 230 3.47 1.80 4.22
N ASP A 231 4.39 1.94 5.16
CA ASP A 231 4.12 2.40 6.52
C ASP A 231 5.09 3.53 6.89
N ASP A 232 4.54 4.70 7.12
CA ASP A 232 5.25 5.86 7.61
C ASP A 232 4.42 6.58 8.68
N PRO A 233 4.72 6.37 9.97
CA PRO A 233 3.91 6.88 11.06
C PRO A 233 3.93 8.42 11.21
N ARG A 234 4.77 9.12 10.45
CA ARG A 234 4.86 10.58 10.45
C ARG A 234 3.84 11.24 9.51
N LEU A 235 3.23 10.47 8.60
CA LEU A 235 2.22 11.01 7.67
C LEU A 235 0.92 11.28 8.41
N ASP A 236 0.42 12.49 8.28
CA ASP A 236 -0.77 12.98 8.95
C ASP A 236 -1.80 13.60 8.01
N THR A 237 -1.43 13.83 6.76
CA THR A 237 -2.28 14.46 5.75
C THR A 237 -2.18 13.69 4.44
N LEU A 238 -3.32 13.47 3.79
CA LEU A 238 -3.40 12.78 2.49
C LEU A 238 -4.06 13.70 1.46
N PHE A 239 -3.38 13.94 0.36
CA PHE A 239 -3.93 14.58 -0.83
C PHE A 239 -4.22 13.55 -1.91
N LEU A 240 -5.48 13.40 -2.28
CA LEU A 240 -5.89 12.60 -3.44
C LEU A 240 -6.04 13.55 -4.62
N THR A 241 -5.07 13.54 -5.52
CA THR A 241 -4.97 14.52 -6.61
C THR A 241 -5.55 14.03 -7.94
N LEU A 242 -5.93 12.78 -8.03
CA LEU A 242 -6.71 12.21 -9.14
C LEU A 242 -7.73 11.23 -8.55
N PRO A 243 -8.81 10.91 -9.26
CA PRO A 243 -9.74 9.85 -8.87
C PRO A 243 -8.98 8.53 -8.70
N VAL A 244 -9.29 7.79 -7.63
CA VAL A 244 -8.70 6.50 -7.24
C VAL A 244 -9.72 5.38 -7.42
#